data_052d773c9da756df938732877c50eb83
#
_entry.id   052d773c9da756df938732877c50eb83
#
_cell.length_a   1.000
_cell.length_b   1.000
_cell.length_c   1.000
_cell.angle_alpha   90.00
_cell.angle_beta   90.00
_cell.angle_gamma   90.00
#
_symmetry.space_group_name_H-M   'P 1'
#
loop_
_entity.id
_entity.type
_entity.pdbx_description
1 polymer ?
#
loop_
_entity_poly.entity_id
_entity_poly.type
_entity_poly.pdbx_seq_one_letter_code
_entity_poly.pdbx_strand_id
1 'polypeptide(L)'
;MELIAKYHVETDLPIRKAAKAIAAEQSTGTWTEVRGADNPLAARVISAEGTDVEIGFPEELFEPRNIPQYLSVVAGNLFGLGALKKVRLQDVIFPESLVRAHKGPKFGIEDARKILGVFDRPLVGTIVKPKVGLDPAGTAAVAAAAVRGGLDLVKDDETLTDQAFCPLVPRVEAVMSALDRVEKETGKRAFYAVNVTSGADQILERAENAVDHGANMVMVDVLTAGFSALEVLSRHAGVPVHVHRTMHGAFTRDKAHGISMVVISRLVRMTGGTNLHTGSYVGKMARETSENDLSRDALREEWYGLKRVFPVASGGIYPAKVFENLDGYGTDCIVQAGGGVHGHPDGTTAGAKAMVQAVEAWLKQIPLQEYAKDHKELETALKFWGS
;
A
#
# COMPACT_ATOMS: atom_id res chain seq x y z
N MET A 1 9.86 12.17 25.32
CA MET A 1 10.44 11.33 24.25
C MET A 1 10.55 12.12 22.95
N GLU A 2 11.20 11.61 21.91
CA GLU A 2 11.35 12.35 20.64
C GLU A 2 10.90 11.49 19.48
N LEU A 3 10.28 12.12 18.48
CA LEU A 3 10.16 11.57 17.15
C LEU A 3 11.45 11.82 16.41
N ILE A 4 12.05 10.80 15.78
CA ILE A 4 13.30 10.94 15.03
C ILE A 4 12.98 10.82 13.55
N ALA A 5 13.25 11.87 12.79
CA ALA A 5 13.15 11.87 11.33
C ALA A 5 14.53 11.71 10.70
N LYS A 6 14.63 10.80 9.73
CA LYS A 6 15.85 10.51 8.97
C LYS A 6 15.73 11.06 7.57
N TYR A 7 16.71 11.86 7.18
CA TYR A 7 16.73 12.54 5.89
C TYR A 7 18.00 12.21 5.11
N HIS A 8 17.87 12.08 3.81
CA HIS A 8 18.96 12.26 2.86
C HIS A 8 18.96 13.74 2.41
N VAL A 9 20.10 14.39 2.42
CA VAL A 9 20.24 15.84 2.14
C VAL A 9 21.40 16.10 1.19
N GLU A 10 21.11 16.70 0.03
CA GLU A 10 22.12 17.25 -0.88
C GLU A 10 22.11 18.77 -0.82
N THR A 11 23.28 19.38 -0.58
CA THR A 11 23.43 20.82 -0.36
C THR A 11 24.86 21.28 -0.66
N ASP A 12 25.04 22.58 -0.95
CA ASP A 12 26.37 23.21 -1.02
C ASP A 12 26.86 23.70 0.36
N LEU A 13 26.00 23.66 1.38
CA LEU A 13 26.39 24.07 2.72
C LEU A 13 27.13 22.91 3.44
N PRO A 14 27.94 23.22 4.46
CA PRO A 14 28.37 22.19 5.41
C PRO A 14 27.15 21.45 5.96
N ILE A 15 27.14 20.11 5.90
CA ILE A 15 25.96 19.28 6.23
C ILE A 15 25.35 19.59 7.60
N ARG A 16 26.20 19.87 8.60
CA ARG A 16 25.73 20.29 9.95
C ARG A 16 24.99 21.62 9.93
N LYS A 17 25.36 22.55 9.01
CA LYS A 17 24.66 23.83 8.86
C LYS A 17 23.31 23.63 8.21
N ALA A 18 23.22 22.76 7.17
CA ALA A 18 21.95 22.37 6.56
C ALA A 18 21.03 21.67 7.56
N ALA A 19 21.55 20.72 8.34
CA ALA A 19 20.79 20.03 9.37
C ALA A 19 20.19 20.99 10.42
N LYS A 20 20.97 21.98 10.87
CA LYS A 20 20.46 23.03 11.77
C LYS A 20 19.36 23.86 11.12
N ALA A 21 19.50 24.21 9.82
CA ALA A 21 18.47 24.94 9.10
C ALA A 21 17.17 24.12 8.99
N ILE A 22 17.27 22.82 8.72
CA ILE A 22 16.11 21.89 8.71
C ILE A 22 15.45 21.85 10.10
N ALA A 23 16.23 21.64 11.16
CA ALA A 23 15.70 21.57 12.53
C ALA A 23 14.98 22.88 12.93
N ALA A 24 15.55 24.02 12.59
CA ALA A 24 14.95 25.32 12.86
C ALA A 24 13.65 25.52 12.06
N GLU A 25 13.68 25.32 10.73
CA GLU A 25 12.52 25.51 9.86
C GLU A 25 11.34 24.63 10.29
N GLN A 26 11.61 23.38 10.65
CA GLN A 26 10.59 22.37 10.96
C GLN A 26 10.11 22.41 12.44
N SER A 27 10.64 23.31 13.27
CA SER A 27 10.22 23.45 14.67
C SER A 27 9.95 24.90 15.08
N THR A 28 10.97 25.74 15.16
CA THR A 28 10.83 27.15 15.61
C THR A 28 10.37 28.09 14.48
N GLY A 29 10.41 27.62 13.23
CA GLY A 29 9.93 28.35 12.05
C GLY A 29 10.82 29.48 11.60
N THR A 30 12.04 29.62 12.15
CA THR A 30 13.00 30.68 11.76
C THR A 30 14.44 30.23 11.91
N TRP A 31 15.26 30.57 10.92
CA TRP A 31 16.70 30.39 10.93
C TRP A 31 17.43 31.70 11.43
N THR A 32 16.66 32.78 11.66
CA THR A 32 17.17 34.01 12.25
C THR A 32 17.08 33.91 13.76
N GLU A 33 18.13 34.39 14.46
CA GLU A 33 18.11 34.45 15.91
C GLU A 33 16.95 35.34 16.38
N VAL A 34 15.91 34.71 16.92
CA VAL A 34 14.86 35.40 17.67
C VAL A 34 15.39 35.61 19.08
N ARG A 35 15.62 36.87 19.44
CA ARG A 35 16.12 37.21 20.78
C ARG A 35 15.16 36.67 21.85
N GLY A 36 15.67 35.82 22.72
CA GLY A 36 15.08 35.62 24.04
C GLY A 36 14.51 34.27 24.37
N ALA A 37 14.85 33.16 23.68
CA ALA A 37 14.39 31.86 24.19
C ALA A 37 15.32 30.71 23.83
N ASP A 38 15.85 30.07 24.84
CA ASP A 38 16.02 28.63 24.84
C ASP A 38 14.59 28.05 24.71
N ASN A 39 14.20 27.68 23.49
CA ASN A 39 12.89 27.09 23.25
C ASN A 39 12.99 25.57 23.50
N PRO A 40 12.38 25.02 24.57
CA PRO A 40 12.45 23.59 24.90
C PRO A 40 11.79 22.69 23.83
N LEU A 41 11.00 23.30 22.94
CA LEU A 41 10.36 22.60 21.83
C LEU A 41 11.17 22.68 20.52
N ALA A 42 12.34 23.28 20.52
CA ALA A 42 13.19 23.31 19.34
C ALA A 42 13.68 21.90 18.98
N ALA A 43 13.55 21.52 17.70
CA ALA A 43 14.13 20.30 17.22
C ALA A 43 15.66 20.37 17.27
N ARG A 44 16.29 19.24 17.52
CA ARG A 44 17.75 19.12 17.62
C ARG A 44 18.34 18.21 16.56
N VAL A 45 19.51 18.52 16.09
CA VAL A 45 20.28 17.64 15.21
C VAL A 45 20.89 16.54 16.07
N ILE A 46 20.50 15.29 15.78
CA ILE A 46 21.05 14.09 16.42
C ILE A 46 22.37 13.72 15.74
N SER A 47 22.34 13.56 14.41
CA SER A 47 23.52 13.28 13.59
C SER A 47 23.46 14.02 12.26
N ALA A 48 24.62 14.30 11.67
CA ALA A 48 24.75 14.90 10.35
C ALA A 48 26.11 14.50 9.76
N GLU A 49 26.12 13.48 8.89
CA GLU A 49 27.33 12.90 8.29
C GLU A 49 27.08 12.56 6.81
N GLY A 50 28.02 12.97 5.94
CA GLY A 50 27.85 12.77 4.50
C GLY A 50 26.59 13.46 3.98
N THR A 51 25.62 12.68 3.53
CA THR A 51 24.28 13.14 3.12
C THR A 51 23.17 12.74 4.11
N ASP A 52 23.52 12.03 5.17
CA ASP A 52 22.55 11.52 6.14
C ASP A 52 22.40 12.46 7.32
N VAL A 53 21.15 12.79 7.63
CA VAL A 53 20.79 13.71 8.71
C VAL A 53 19.70 13.09 9.55
N GLU A 54 19.88 13.07 10.88
CA GLU A 54 18.85 12.68 11.83
C GLU A 54 18.48 13.87 12.72
N ILE A 55 17.19 14.14 12.82
CA ILE A 55 16.62 15.23 13.61
C ILE A 55 15.62 14.67 14.61
N GLY A 56 15.83 15.02 15.88
CA GLY A 56 14.91 14.72 16.98
C GLY A 56 13.95 15.88 17.20
N PHE A 57 12.69 15.57 17.19
CA PHE A 57 11.59 16.50 17.46
C PHE A 57 10.96 16.13 18.81
N PRO A 58 10.88 17.07 19.77
CA PRO A 58 10.16 16.84 21.01
C PRO A 58 8.73 16.32 20.74
N GLU A 59 8.31 15.31 21.50
CA GLU A 59 7.00 14.69 21.33
C GLU A 59 5.85 15.68 21.49
N GLU A 60 6.04 16.68 22.31
CA GLU A 60 5.10 17.75 22.60
C GLU A 60 4.76 18.63 21.39
N LEU A 61 5.55 18.54 20.31
CA LEU A 61 5.23 19.19 19.04
C LEU A 61 4.09 18.50 18.27
N PHE A 62 3.75 17.27 18.65
CA PHE A 62 2.81 16.45 17.89
C PHE A 62 1.46 16.34 18.60
N GLU A 63 0.41 16.69 17.90
CA GLU A 63 -0.96 16.43 18.34
C GLU A 63 -1.30 14.94 18.15
N PRO A 64 -1.57 14.17 19.23
CA PRO A 64 -1.86 12.75 19.09
C PRO A 64 -2.98 12.48 18.09
N ARG A 65 -2.78 11.49 17.19
CA ARG A 65 -3.72 11.08 16.15
C ARG A 65 -3.93 12.08 15.00
N ASN A 66 -3.06 13.04 14.83
CA ASN A 66 -3.14 14.01 13.75
C ASN A 66 -2.01 13.82 12.72
N ILE A 67 -2.12 12.79 11.87
CA ILE A 67 -1.12 12.51 10.81
C ILE A 67 -0.85 13.73 9.89
N PRO A 68 -1.86 14.51 9.46
CA PRO A 68 -1.61 15.76 8.71
C PRO A 68 -0.64 16.70 9.44
N GLN A 69 -0.81 16.88 10.76
CA GLN A 69 0.05 17.72 11.55
C GLN A 69 1.46 17.10 11.70
N TYR A 70 1.58 15.78 11.85
CA TYR A 70 2.87 15.10 11.89
C TYR A 70 3.67 15.37 10.61
N LEU A 71 3.03 15.20 9.44
CA LEU A 71 3.65 15.47 8.15
C LEU A 71 4.01 16.95 7.99
N SER A 72 3.20 17.86 8.50
CA SER A 72 3.50 19.30 8.49
C SER A 72 4.76 19.63 9.30
N VAL A 73 5.02 18.89 10.39
CA VAL A 73 6.26 19.05 11.18
C VAL A 73 7.45 18.42 10.46
N VAL A 74 7.40 17.15 10.07
CA VAL A 74 8.60 16.47 9.57
C VAL A 74 8.87 16.67 8.08
N ALA A 75 7.89 17.17 7.32
CA ALA A 75 7.95 17.26 5.86
C ALA A 75 7.30 18.53 5.27
N GLY A 76 6.90 19.51 6.10
CA GLY A 76 6.16 20.70 5.69
C GLY A 76 6.85 21.53 4.61
N ASN A 77 7.47 22.64 4.99
CA ASN A 77 8.19 23.54 4.06
C ASN A 77 9.55 23.00 3.59
N LEU A 78 10.00 21.89 4.15
CA LEU A 78 11.33 21.31 3.97
C LEU A 78 11.76 21.19 2.50
N PHE A 79 10.87 20.68 1.64
CA PHE A 79 11.16 20.46 0.22
C PHE A 79 11.30 21.73 -0.61
N GLY A 80 10.89 22.88 -0.05
CA GLY A 80 11.01 24.21 -0.68
C GLY A 80 12.19 25.03 -0.18
N LEU A 81 13.01 24.52 0.75
CA LEU A 81 14.15 25.27 1.30
C LEU A 81 15.24 25.49 0.25
N GLY A 82 15.48 26.75 -0.12
CA GLY A 82 16.48 27.11 -1.12
C GLY A 82 17.94 26.76 -0.73
N ALA A 83 18.19 26.47 0.53
CA ALA A 83 19.50 26.00 1.03
C ALA A 83 19.76 24.50 0.70
N LEU A 84 18.74 23.77 0.29
CA LEU A 84 18.81 22.33 -0.03
C LEU A 84 18.62 22.12 -1.52
N LYS A 85 19.55 21.41 -2.17
CA LYS A 85 19.40 21.00 -3.57
C LYS A 85 18.38 19.87 -3.70
N LYS A 86 18.50 18.87 -2.81
CA LYS A 86 17.58 17.76 -2.68
C LYS A 86 17.43 17.37 -1.21
N VAL A 87 16.25 16.92 -0.86
CA VAL A 87 15.97 16.34 0.46
C VAL A 87 14.95 15.25 0.36
N ARG A 88 15.21 14.12 1.01
CA ARG A 88 14.28 12.99 1.08
C ARG A 88 14.05 12.60 2.53
N LEU A 89 12.80 12.55 2.95
CA LEU A 89 12.41 11.92 4.20
C LEU A 89 12.47 10.40 4.02
N GLN A 90 13.49 9.77 4.59
CA GLN A 90 13.77 8.34 4.39
C GLN A 90 13.01 7.46 5.37
N ASP A 91 12.95 7.84 6.65
CA ASP A 91 12.22 7.12 7.68
C ASP A 91 11.82 8.05 8.83
N VAL A 92 10.84 7.60 9.62
CA VAL A 92 10.41 8.27 10.85
C VAL A 92 10.26 7.23 11.95
N ILE A 93 11.01 7.42 13.04
CA ILE A 93 10.90 6.61 14.25
C ILE A 93 9.94 7.33 15.20
N PHE A 94 8.76 6.79 15.35
CA PHE A 94 7.72 7.36 16.22
C PHE A 94 7.91 6.87 17.66
N PRO A 95 7.77 7.75 18.67
CA PRO A 95 7.70 7.33 20.06
C PRO A 95 6.43 6.48 20.31
N GLU A 96 6.54 5.55 21.25
CA GLU A 96 5.47 4.61 21.58
C GLU A 96 4.12 5.29 21.86
N SER A 97 4.13 6.41 22.57
CA SER A 97 2.94 7.19 22.91
C SER A 97 2.17 7.68 21.68
N LEU A 98 2.87 8.20 20.66
CA LEU A 98 2.25 8.64 19.42
C LEU A 98 1.69 7.46 18.63
N VAL A 99 2.41 6.33 18.59
CA VAL A 99 1.91 5.13 17.89
C VAL A 99 0.67 4.58 18.59
N ARG A 100 0.70 4.42 19.91
CA ARG A 100 -0.44 3.90 20.72
C ARG A 100 -1.66 4.83 20.70
N ALA A 101 -1.50 6.10 20.39
CA ALA A 101 -2.63 7.01 20.19
C ALA A 101 -3.48 6.60 18.98
N HIS A 102 -2.89 5.97 17.97
CA HIS A 102 -3.61 5.44 16.81
C HIS A 102 -4.14 4.04 17.09
N LYS A 103 -5.31 3.72 16.53
CA LYS A 103 -5.91 2.37 16.66
C LYS A 103 -5.33 1.36 15.66
N GLY A 104 -4.70 1.84 14.59
CA GLY A 104 -4.20 1.02 13.52
C GLY A 104 -5.29 0.25 12.78
N PRO A 105 -4.94 -0.85 12.08
CA PRO A 105 -5.88 -1.63 11.30
C PRO A 105 -6.94 -2.30 12.18
N LYS A 106 -8.22 -2.09 11.87
CA LYS A 106 -9.32 -2.87 12.46
C LYS A 106 -9.23 -4.34 12.03
N PHE A 107 -8.84 -4.56 10.77
CA PHE A 107 -8.58 -5.87 10.18
C PHE A 107 -7.12 -5.94 9.74
N GLY A 108 -6.32 -6.80 10.35
CA GLY A 108 -4.94 -7.08 9.96
C GLY A 108 -4.82 -8.35 9.11
N ILE A 109 -3.58 -8.84 8.97
CA ILE A 109 -3.26 -10.08 8.21
C ILE A 109 -4.10 -11.25 8.72
N GLU A 110 -4.12 -11.46 10.03
CA GLU A 110 -4.78 -12.60 10.67
C GLU A 110 -6.30 -12.56 10.47
N ASP A 111 -6.89 -11.37 10.56
CA ASP A 111 -8.33 -11.20 10.35
C ASP A 111 -8.73 -11.47 8.90
N ALA A 112 -7.96 -10.93 7.94
CA ALA A 112 -8.20 -11.16 6.52
C ALA A 112 -8.05 -12.65 6.14
N ARG A 113 -7.02 -13.33 6.66
CA ARG A 113 -6.83 -14.76 6.50
C ARG A 113 -8.01 -15.56 7.05
N LYS A 114 -8.49 -15.20 8.24
CA LYS A 114 -9.65 -15.83 8.87
C LYS A 114 -10.92 -15.67 8.03
N ILE A 115 -11.16 -14.47 7.48
CA ILE A 115 -12.33 -14.20 6.62
C ILE A 115 -12.30 -15.06 5.36
N LEU A 116 -11.12 -15.21 4.73
CA LEU A 116 -10.93 -15.99 3.50
C LEU A 116 -10.78 -17.50 3.74
N GLY A 117 -10.41 -17.91 4.96
CA GLY A 117 -10.05 -19.31 5.25
C GLY A 117 -8.69 -19.74 4.64
N VAL A 118 -7.74 -18.79 4.43
CA VAL A 118 -6.44 -19.04 3.79
C VAL A 118 -5.31 -18.66 4.75
N PHE A 119 -4.55 -19.65 5.25
CA PHE A 119 -3.59 -19.47 6.33
C PHE A 119 -2.13 -19.76 5.96
N ASP A 120 -1.90 -20.59 4.98
CA ASP A 120 -0.63 -21.30 4.71
C ASP A 120 0.10 -20.82 3.44
N ARG A 121 -0.46 -19.85 2.72
CA ARG A 121 0.09 -19.34 1.47
C ARG A 121 -0.09 -17.83 1.31
N PRO A 122 0.66 -17.20 0.38
CA PRO A 122 0.38 -15.84 -0.05
C PRO A 122 -1.05 -15.75 -0.63
N LEU A 123 -1.68 -14.59 -0.46
CA LEU A 123 -2.91 -14.29 -1.18
C LEU A 123 -2.59 -13.89 -2.61
N VAL A 124 -3.46 -14.23 -3.54
CA VAL A 124 -3.32 -13.89 -4.96
C VAL A 124 -4.49 -12.99 -5.38
N GLY A 125 -4.19 -11.88 -6.04
CA GLY A 125 -5.22 -10.92 -6.43
C GLY A 125 -5.06 -10.38 -7.84
N THR A 126 -6.12 -9.72 -8.33
CA THR A 126 -6.12 -9.01 -9.60
C THR A 126 -6.82 -7.66 -9.53
N ILE A 127 -6.59 -6.83 -10.54
CA ILE A 127 -7.32 -5.60 -10.81
C ILE A 127 -8.20 -5.87 -12.02
N VAL A 128 -9.49 -5.52 -11.99
CA VAL A 128 -10.38 -5.63 -13.13
C VAL A 128 -9.80 -4.92 -14.35
N LYS A 129 -9.77 -5.60 -15.50
CA LYS A 129 -9.34 -5.07 -16.78
C LYS A 129 -10.34 -5.43 -17.89
N PRO A 130 -10.54 -4.53 -18.91
CA PRO A 130 -9.97 -3.19 -19.04
C PRO A 130 -10.42 -2.24 -17.92
N LYS A 131 -9.60 -1.23 -17.59
CA LYS A 131 -9.87 -0.31 -16.47
C LYS A 131 -11.03 0.66 -16.72
N VAL A 132 -11.43 0.82 -17.98
CA VAL A 132 -12.55 1.67 -18.40
C VAL A 132 -13.39 0.97 -19.48
N GLY A 133 -14.68 1.30 -19.53
CA GLY A 133 -15.59 0.80 -20.56
C GLY A 133 -16.39 -0.43 -20.20
N LEU A 134 -16.11 -1.08 -19.06
CA LEU A 134 -16.99 -2.12 -18.53
C LEU A 134 -18.14 -1.47 -17.75
N ASP A 135 -19.34 -1.99 -17.98
CA ASP A 135 -20.51 -1.73 -17.15
C ASP A 135 -20.49 -2.64 -15.88
N PRO A 136 -21.44 -2.52 -14.95
CA PRO A 136 -21.52 -3.39 -13.79
C PRO A 136 -21.53 -4.88 -14.11
N ALA A 137 -22.23 -5.32 -15.15
CA ALA A 137 -22.32 -6.72 -15.52
C ALA A 137 -21.01 -7.24 -16.11
N GLY A 138 -20.33 -6.45 -16.94
CA GLY A 138 -19.01 -6.76 -17.48
C GLY A 138 -17.94 -6.83 -16.38
N THR A 139 -17.97 -5.92 -15.43
CA THR A 139 -17.10 -5.95 -14.24
C THR A 139 -17.30 -7.21 -13.42
N ALA A 140 -18.55 -7.58 -13.17
CA ALA A 140 -18.91 -8.81 -12.45
C ALA A 140 -18.45 -10.08 -13.16
N ALA A 141 -18.58 -10.13 -14.49
CA ALA A 141 -18.13 -11.27 -15.29
C ALA A 141 -16.60 -11.47 -15.18
N VAL A 142 -15.83 -10.40 -15.26
CA VAL A 142 -14.36 -10.42 -15.11
C VAL A 142 -13.97 -10.86 -13.69
N ALA A 143 -14.61 -10.30 -12.67
CA ALA A 143 -14.35 -10.66 -11.27
C ALA A 143 -14.64 -12.14 -11.00
N ALA A 144 -15.80 -12.64 -11.45
CA ALA A 144 -16.18 -14.05 -11.31
C ALA A 144 -15.19 -14.99 -12.03
N ALA A 145 -14.75 -14.64 -13.24
CA ALA A 145 -13.76 -15.42 -13.98
C ALA A 145 -12.42 -15.52 -13.24
N ALA A 146 -11.98 -14.43 -12.63
CA ALA A 146 -10.76 -14.39 -11.83
C ALA A 146 -10.85 -15.26 -10.58
N VAL A 147 -11.96 -15.18 -9.84
CA VAL A 147 -12.17 -15.99 -8.62
C VAL A 147 -12.37 -17.47 -8.93
N ARG A 148 -13.04 -17.82 -10.04
CA ARG A 148 -13.09 -19.22 -10.53
C ARG A 148 -11.72 -19.80 -10.83
N GLY A 149 -10.77 -18.97 -11.24
CA GLY A 149 -9.36 -19.33 -11.40
C GLY A 149 -8.58 -19.46 -10.09
N GLY A 150 -9.22 -19.20 -8.93
CA GLY A 150 -8.62 -19.41 -7.60
C GLY A 150 -8.10 -18.15 -6.91
N LEU A 151 -8.33 -16.95 -7.44
CA LEU A 151 -7.86 -15.71 -6.79
C LEU A 151 -8.63 -15.40 -5.50
N ASP A 152 -7.94 -14.77 -4.55
CA ASP A 152 -8.43 -14.40 -3.23
C ASP A 152 -8.94 -12.96 -3.16
N LEU A 153 -8.53 -12.12 -4.11
CA LEU A 153 -8.84 -10.71 -4.15
C LEU A 153 -9.05 -10.24 -5.58
N VAL A 154 -10.14 -9.53 -5.80
CA VAL A 154 -10.38 -8.73 -6.99
C VAL A 154 -10.59 -7.29 -6.56
N LYS A 155 -9.97 -6.32 -7.23
CA LYS A 155 -10.17 -4.91 -6.93
C LYS A 155 -10.59 -4.11 -8.15
N ASP A 156 -11.27 -2.99 -7.90
CA ASP A 156 -11.47 -1.95 -8.90
C ASP A 156 -10.13 -1.34 -9.35
N ASP A 157 -10.10 -0.73 -10.51
CA ASP A 157 -9.01 0.15 -10.90
C ASP A 157 -9.02 1.42 -10.04
N GLU A 158 -7.86 1.99 -9.76
CA GLU A 158 -7.72 3.21 -8.97
C GLU A 158 -8.41 4.43 -9.58
N THR A 159 -8.75 4.36 -10.85
CA THR A 159 -9.49 5.43 -11.55
C THR A 159 -11.00 5.21 -11.63
N LEU A 160 -11.49 4.03 -11.20
CA LEU A 160 -12.92 3.71 -11.19
C LEU A 160 -13.49 3.92 -9.78
N THR A 161 -14.38 4.90 -9.64
CA THR A 161 -15.10 5.20 -8.39
C THR A 161 -16.61 5.06 -8.58
N ASP A 162 -17.28 6.13 -9.02
CA ASP A 162 -18.76 6.19 -9.19
C ASP A 162 -19.13 6.91 -10.50
N GLN A 163 -18.47 6.55 -11.61
CA GLN A 163 -18.74 7.13 -12.90
C GLN A 163 -20.01 6.57 -13.53
N ALA A 164 -20.69 7.39 -14.32
CA ALA A 164 -21.99 7.08 -14.93
C ALA A 164 -22.00 5.79 -15.77
N PHE A 165 -20.87 5.39 -16.39
CA PHE A 165 -20.76 4.16 -17.16
C PHE A 165 -20.68 2.89 -16.30
N CYS A 166 -20.28 3.03 -15.03
CA CYS A 166 -20.16 1.93 -14.08
C CYS A 166 -20.42 2.44 -12.63
N PRO A 167 -21.67 2.79 -12.29
CA PRO A 167 -22.01 3.35 -10.99
C PRO A 167 -21.68 2.41 -9.84
N LEU A 168 -21.36 2.98 -8.67
CA LEU A 168 -20.84 2.25 -7.50
C LEU A 168 -21.80 1.13 -7.06
N VAL A 169 -23.04 1.47 -6.70
CA VAL A 169 -24.00 0.52 -6.11
C VAL A 169 -24.34 -0.62 -7.09
N PRO A 170 -24.78 -0.36 -8.33
CA PRO A 170 -25.02 -1.42 -9.31
C PRO A 170 -23.80 -2.32 -9.55
N ARG A 171 -22.60 -1.76 -9.52
CA ARG A 171 -21.35 -2.53 -9.67
C ARG A 171 -21.13 -3.43 -8.48
N VAL A 172 -21.26 -2.94 -7.25
CA VAL A 172 -21.11 -3.74 -6.03
C VAL A 172 -22.09 -4.90 -6.03
N GLU A 173 -23.38 -4.64 -6.25
CA GLU A 173 -24.42 -5.68 -6.28
C GLU A 173 -24.15 -6.74 -7.34
N ALA A 174 -23.78 -6.31 -8.55
CA ALA A 174 -23.49 -7.24 -9.65
C ALA A 174 -22.27 -8.13 -9.34
N VAL A 175 -21.17 -7.51 -8.85
CA VAL A 175 -19.94 -8.25 -8.52
C VAL A 175 -20.18 -9.19 -7.35
N MET A 176 -20.75 -8.71 -6.24
CA MET A 176 -20.96 -9.56 -5.06
C MET A 176 -21.92 -10.72 -5.36
N SER A 177 -23.01 -10.48 -6.08
CA SER A 177 -23.89 -11.57 -6.55
C SER A 177 -23.16 -12.59 -7.43
N ALA A 178 -22.21 -12.16 -8.27
CA ALA A 178 -21.42 -13.06 -9.09
C ALA A 178 -20.40 -13.86 -8.25
N LEU A 179 -19.77 -13.23 -7.25
CA LEU A 179 -18.85 -13.90 -6.33
C LEU A 179 -19.57 -14.91 -5.43
N ASP A 180 -20.77 -14.59 -4.94
CA ASP A 180 -21.60 -15.55 -4.18
C ASP A 180 -21.94 -16.80 -4.98
N ARG A 181 -22.20 -16.66 -6.29
CA ARG A 181 -22.39 -17.82 -7.17
C ARG A 181 -21.12 -18.65 -7.29
N VAL A 182 -19.96 -18.01 -7.46
CA VAL A 182 -18.67 -18.70 -7.53
C VAL A 182 -18.36 -19.41 -6.21
N GLU A 183 -18.64 -18.79 -5.06
CA GLU A 183 -18.46 -19.42 -3.74
C GLU A 183 -19.34 -20.67 -3.60
N LYS A 184 -20.60 -20.61 -4.01
CA LYS A 184 -21.52 -21.77 -4.02
C LYS A 184 -21.07 -22.89 -4.96
N GLU A 185 -20.49 -22.54 -6.11
CA GLU A 185 -20.01 -23.49 -7.13
C GLU A 185 -18.70 -24.17 -6.72
N THR A 186 -17.80 -23.46 -6.07
CA THR A 186 -16.40 -23.86 -5.89
C THR A 186 -15.93 -23.93 -4.44
N GLY A 187 -16.70 -23.38 -3.49
CA GLY A 187 -16.27 -23.17 -2.11
C GLY A 187 -15.29 -22.02 -1.94
N LYS A 188 -14.92 -21.33 -3.03
CA LYS A 188 -13.90 -20.27 -3.03
C LYS A 188 -14.49 -18.93 -2.63
N ARG A 189 -14.07 -18.42 -1.46
CA ARG A 189 -14.35 -17.06 -1.01
C ARG A 189 -13.28 -16.10 -1.46
N ALA A 190 -13.68 -14.88 -1.84
CA ALA A 190 -12.75 -13.82 -2.24
C ALA A 190 -13.21 -12.45 -1.76
N PHE A 191 -12.26 -11.54 -1.59
CA PHE A 191 -12.54 -10.12 -1.40
C PHE A 191 -12.82 -9.43 -2.74
N TYR A 192 -13.77 -8.50 -2.71
CA TYR A 192 -13.92 -7.47 -3.73
C TYR A 192 -13.62 -6.12 -3.11
N ALA A 193 -12.48 -5.54 -3.44
CA ALA A 193 -12.06 -4.23 -2.96
C ALA A 193 -12.63 -3.14 -3.88
N VAL A 194 -13.80 -2.60 -3.50
CA VAL A 194 -14.50 -1.56 -4.25
C VAL A 194 -13.92 -0.19 -3.94
N ASN A 195 -13.60 0.58 -4.97
CA ASN A 195 -12.98 1.90 -4.82
C ASN A 195 -14.01 2.96 -4.40
N VAL A 196 -13.89 3.44 -3.16
CA VAL A 196 -14.75 4.48 -2.57
C VAL A 196 -14.06 5.85 -2.50
N THR A 197 -12.87 5.99 -3.10
CA THR A 197 -12.12 7.26 -3.13
C THR A 197 -13.00 8.41 -3.61
N SER A 198 -13.10 9.45 -2.78
CA SER A 198 -13.95 10.62 -3.04
C SER A 198 -13.52 11.82 -2.18
N GLY A 199 -14.26 12.91 -2.22
CA GLY A 199 -14.09 14.03 -1.31
C GLY A 199 -14.23 13.61 0.15
N ALA A 200 -13.59 14.35 1.05
CA ALA A 200 -13.55 14.02 2.48
C ALA A 200 -14.93 14.00 3.14
N ASP A 201 -15.85 14.77 2.62
CA ASP A 201 -17.26 14.85 3.05
C ASP A 201 -18.12 13.66 2.59
N GLN A 202 -17.69 12.91 1.58
CA GLN A 202 -18.47 11.84 0.94
C GLN A 202 -17.90 10.43 1.15
N ILE A 203 -16.62 10.31 1.53
CA ILE A 203 -15.94 9.03 1.49
C ILE A 203 -16.54 8.01 2.45
N LEU A 204 -17.01 8.45 3.62
CA LEU A 204 -17.64 7.55 4.59
C LEU A 204 -19.01 7.09 4.10
N GLU A 205 -19.85 8.00 3.63
CA GLU A 205 -21.17 7.68 3.08
C GLU A 205 -21.07 6.70 1.90
N ARG A 206 -20.07 6.91 1.01
CA ARG A 206 -19.81 5.95 -0.08
C ARG A 206 -19.41 4.58 0.41
N ALA A 207 -18.56 4.52 1.43
CA ALA A 207 -18.13 3.24 2.00
C ALA A 207 -19.30 2.51 2.67
N GLU A 208 -20.09 3.21 3.47
CA GLU A 208 -21.27 2.66 4.12
C GLU A 208 -22.28 2.16 3.06
N ASN A 209 -22.56 2.98 2.05
CA ASN A 209 -23.45 2.59 0.95
C ASN A 209 -22.93 1.35 0.19
N ALA A 210 -21.62 1.25 -0.08
CA ALA A 210 -21.05 0.06 -0.69
C ALA A 210 -21.21 -1.19 0.21
N VAL A 211 -20.99 -1.06 1.50
CA VAL A 211 -21.11 -2.16 2.48
C VAL A 211 -22.56 -2.60 2.64
N ASP A 212 -23.51 -1.67 2.70
CA ASP A 212 -24.96 -1.94 2.78
C ASP A 212 -25.46 -2.73 1.57
N HIS A 213 -24.79 -2.57 0.40
CA HIS A 213 -25.07 -3.34 -0.82
C HIS A 213 -24.16 -4.56 -0.99
N GLY A 214 -23.47 -4.99 0.09
CA GLY A 214 -22.77 -6.26 0.18
C GLY A 214 -21.27 -6.24 -0.05
N ALA A 215 -20.63 -5.07 -0.21
CA ALA A 215 -19.17 -5.01 -0.33
C ALA A 215 -18.50 -5.62 0.90
N ASN A 216 -17.55 -6.52 0.69
CA ASN A 216 -16.80 -7.20 1.75
C ASN A 216 -15.38 -6.64 1.96
N MET A 217 -14.97 -5.66 1.18
CA MET A 217 -13.75 -4.87 1.31
C MET A 217 -13.93 -3.54 0.56
N VAL A 218 -13.44 -2.44 1.11
CA VAL A 218 -13.38 -1.15 0.42
C VAL A 218 -11.95 -0.81 0.03
N MET A 219 -11.75 0.03 -0.99
CA MET A 219 -10.44 0.51 -1.42
C MET A 219 -10.38 2.03 -1.35
N VAL A 220 -9.21 2.55 -0.98
CA VAL A 220 -8.90 3.98 -1.01
C VAL A 220 -7.53 4.26 -1.61
N ASP A 221 -7.45 5.31 -2.43
CA ASP A 221 -6.21 5.87 -2.96
C ASP A 221 -5.64 6.87 -1.95
N VAL A 222 -4.81 6.40 -1.03
CA VAL A 222 -4.44 7.14 0.18
C VAL A 222 -3.71 8.45 -0.09
N LEU A 223 -2.92 8.54 -1.16
CA LEU A 223 -2.15 9.76 -1.46
C LEU A 223 -3.00 10.84 -2.16
N THR A 224 -4.13 10.47 -2.73
CA THR A 224 -5.08 11.44 -3.32
C THR A 224 -6.19 11.82 -2.36
N ALA A 225 -6.67 10.88 -1.54
CA ALA A 225 -7.72 11.12 -0.54
C ALA A 225 -7.18 11.65 0.81
N GLY A 226 -5.93 11.32 1.12
CA GLY A 226 -5.28 11.66 2.39
C GLY A 226 -5.39 10.57 3.46
N PHE A 227 -4.42 10.56 4.38
CA PHE A 227 -4.36 9.60 5.49
C PHE A 227 -5.56 9.70 6.45
N SER A 228 -6.13 10.90 6.62
CA SER A 228 -7.33 11.11 7.43
C SER A 228 -8.54 10.36 6.87
N ALA A 229 -8.69 10.31 5.54
CA ALA A 229 -9.74 9.54 4.89
C ALA A 229 -9.58 8.03 5.17
N LEU A 230 -8.36 7.51 5.10
CA LEU A 230 -8.07 6.13 5.46
C LEU A 230 -8.41 5.85 6.94
N GLU A 231 -8.07 6.75 7.85
CA GLU A 231 -8.38 6.59 9.27
C GLU A 231 -9.88 6.55 9.54
N VAL A 232 -10.67 7.38 8.87
CA VAL A 232 -12.14 7.37 8.93
C VAL A 232 -12.68 6.04 8.41
N LEU A 233 -12.24 5.58 7.24
CA LEU A 233 -12.65 4.30 6.68
C LEU A 233 -12.31 3.12 7.58
N SER A 234 -11.09 3.06 8.11
CA SER A 234 -10.68 1.97 9.02
C SER A 234 -11.54 1.87 10.27
N ARG A 235 -12.00 3.00 10.79
CA ARG A 235 -12.85 3.02 12.00
C ARG A 235 -14.29 2.62 11.71
N HIS A 236 -14.85 3.07 10.60
CA HIS A 236 -16.31 3.11 10.38
C HIS A 236 -16.81 2.13 9.32
N ALA A 237 -16.03 1.81 8.28
CA ALA A 237 -16.51 0.99 7.17
C ALA A 237 -16.96 -0.44 7.56
N GLY A 238 -16.52 -0.99 8.68
CA GLY A 238 -16.97 -2.32 9.13
C GLY A 238 -16.36 -3.50 8.38
N VAL A 239 -15.62 -3.27 7.31
CA VAL A 239 -14.93 -4.24 6.46
C VAL A 239 -13.45 -3.91 6.31
N PRO A 240 -12.59 -4.84 5.84
CA PRO A 240 -11.19 -4.56 5.53
C PRO A 240 -11.02 -3.40 4.54
N VAL A 241 -9.91 -2.67 4.66
CA VAL A 241 -9.58 -1.54 3.79
C VAL A 241 -8.33 -1.85 2.96
N HIS A 242 -8.51 -1.95 1.64
CA HIS A 242 -7.43 -2.06 0.66
C HIS A 242 -6.85 -0.67 0.37
N VAL A 243 -5.54 -0.50 0.57
CA VAL A 243 -4.89 0.80 0.37
C VAL A 243 -4.08 0.79 -0.91
N HIS A 244 -4.51 1.57 -1.88
CA HIS A 244 -3.77 1.83 -3.10
C HIS A 244 -2.92 3.10 -2.94
N ARG A 245 -1.76 3.12 -3.60
CA ARG A 245 -0.79 4.22 -3.52
C ARG A 245 -0.69 5.02 -4.83
N THR A 246 -1.81 5.19 -5.56
CA THR A 246 -1.78 5.98 -6.79
C THR A 246 -1.10 7.34 -6.54
N MET A 247 -0.44 7.90 -7.54
CA MET A 247 0.38 9.12 -7.44
C MET A 247 1.71 8.96 -6.65
N HIS A 248 2.00 7.79 -6.04
CA HIS A 248 3.21 7.63 -5.20
C HIS A 248 4.51 8.02 -5.90
N GLY A 249 4.59 7.85 -7.23
CA GLY A 249 5.81 8.19 -7.98
C GLY A 249 6.22 9.66 -7.87
N ALA A 250 5.28 10.57 -7.59
CA ALA A 250 5.59 11.98 -7.32
C ALA A 250 6.38 12.15 -6.02
N PHE A 251 6.24 11.24 -5.05
CA PHE A 251 6.92 11.27 -3.76
C PHE A 251 8.14 10.36 -3.70
N THR A 252 8.08 9.18 -4.34
CA THR A 252 9.01 8.08 -4.05
C THR A 252 10.02 7.81 -5.16
N ARG A 253 9.83 8.36 -6.37
CA ARG A 253 10.62 7.99 -7.56
C ARG A 253 12.06 8.48 -7.50
N ASP A 254 12.29 9.73 -7.05
CA ASP A 254 13.63 10.27 -6.88
C ASP A 254 14.23 9.74 -5.56
N LYS A 255 15.38 9.08 -5.66
CA LYS A 255 16.07 8.48 -4.51
C LYS A 255 16.69 9.52 -3.56
N ALA A 256 16.85 10.74 -4.01
CA ALA A 256 17.43 11.83 -3.27
C ALA A 256 16.41 12.91 -2.87
N HIS A 257 15.16 12.87 -3.41
CA HIS A 257 14.14 13.89 -3.13
C HIS A 257 12.76 13.29 -2.95
N GLY A 258 12.02 13.80 -1.95
CA GLY A 258 10.64 13.41 -1.67
C GLY A 258 10.47 12.60 -0.39
N ILE A 259 9.55 11.62 -0.38
CA ILE A 259 9.18 10.82 0.80
C ILE A 259 9.26 9.34 0.42
N SER A 260 9.91 8.53 1.24
CA SER A 260 10.07 7.08 1.00
C SER A 260 8.77 6.30 1.14
N MET A 261 8.72 5.12 0.54
CA MET A 261 7.63 4.18 0.79
C MET A 261 7.60 3.65 2.22
N VAL A 262 8.74 3.65 2.91
CA VAL A 262 8.83 3.25 4.33
C VAL A 262 7.96 4.15 5.19
N VAL A 263 8.12 5.48 5.03
CA VAL A 263 7.30 6.48 5.74
C VAL A 263 5.82 6.30 5.42
N ILE A 264 5.47 6.17 4.14
CA ILE A 264 4.08 5.93 3.70
C ILE A 264 3.53 4.65 4.34
N SER A 265 4.33 3.58 4.41
CA SER A 265 3.93 2.30 5.02
C SER A 265 3.63 2.44 6.52
N ARG A 266 4.48 3.14 7.27
CA ARG A 266 4.24 3.43 8.69
C ARG A 266 2.95 4.22 8.90
N LEU A 267 2.75 5.28 8.11
CA LEU A 267 1.54 6.13 8.21
C LEU A 267 0.26 5.35 7.86
N VAL A 268 0.30 4.51 6.81
CA VAL A 268 -0.84 3.65 6.45
C VAL A 268 -1.15 2.65 7.57
N ARG A 269 -0.14 2.06 8.20
CA ARG A 269 -0.36 1.15 9.32
C ARG A 269 -0.95 1.86 10.53
N MET A 270 -0.48 3.06 10.87
CA MET A 270 -1.06 3.86 11.96
C MET A 270 -2.51 4.24 11.68
N THR A 271 -2.85 4.59 10.45
CA THR A 271 -4.21 5.03 10.05
C THR A 271 -5.17 3.88 9.74
N GLY A 272 -4.68 2.65 9.53
CA GLY A 272 -5.52 1.47 9.62
C GLY A 272 -5.78 0.68 8.34
N GLY A 273 -4.91 0.74 7.32
CA GLY A 273 -5.03 -0.13 6.14
C GLY A 273 -4.86 -1.62 6.46
N THR A 274 -5.65 -2.48 5.85
CA THR A 274 -5.50 -3.95 5.94
C THR A 274 -4.36 -4.45 5.09
N ASN A 275 -4.15 -3.82 3.95
CA ASN A 275 -3.05 -4.05 3.04
C ASN A 275 -2.61 -2.76 2.37
N LEU A 276 -1.40 -2.74 1.81
CA LEU A 276 -0.84 -1.60 1.10
C LEU A 276 -0.02 -2.05 -0.10
N HIS A 277 -0.27 -1.46 -1.26
CA HIS A 277 0.63 -1.61 -2.40
C HIS A 277 2.03 -1.08 -2.08
N THR A 278 3.02 -1.95 -2.06
CA THR A 278 4.43 -1.59 -1.79
C THR A 278 5.30 -1.67 -3.05
N GLY A 279 4.83 -2.35 -4.10
CA GLY A 279 5.53 -2.60 -5.36
C GLY A 279 6.01 -4.03 -5.46
N SER A 280 6.93 -4.29 -6.37
CA SER A 280 7.46 -5.62 -6.65
C SER A 280 8.98 -5.63 -6.54
N TYR A 281 9.57 -6.76 -6.19
CA TYR A 281 11.01 -6.96 -6.28
C TYR A 281 11.44 -7.04 -7.75
N VAL A 282 10.64 -7.73 -8.56
CA VAL A 282 10.81 -7.80 -10.02
C VAL A 282 9.49 -7.50 -10.70
N GLY A 283 9.47 -6.48 -11.54
CA GLY A 283 8.26 -6.04 -12.22
C GLY A 283 8.52 -4.95 -13.25
N LYS A 284 7.49 -4.18 -13.58
CA LYS A 284 7.56 -3.08 -14.54
C LYS A 284 8.27 -1.83 -13.99
N MET A 285 8.26 -1.66 -12.66
CA MET A 285 8.78 -0.46 -12.00
C MET A 285 10.14 -0.79 -11.38
N ALA A 286 11.19 -0.08 -11.78
CA ALA A 286 12.52 -0.20 -11.16
C ALA A 286 12.48 0.23 -9.68
N ARG A 287 13.07 -0.59 -8.79
CA ARG A 287 13.15 -0.30 -7.36
C ARG A 287 14.45 -0.79 -6.76
N GLU A 288 14.76 -0.23 -5.58
CA GLU A 288 15.77 -0.79 -4.71
C GLU A 288 15.14 -1.88 -3.82
N THR A 289 15.76 -3.04 -3.82
CA THR A 289 15.36 -4.19 -2.99
C THR A 289 15.30 -3.80 -1.51
N SER A 290 16.25 -2.99 -1.03
CA SER A 290 16.31 -2.51 0.35
C SER A 290 15.08 -1.68 0.76
N GLU A 291 14.54 -0.82 -0.10
CA GLU A 291 13.33 -0.04 0.24
C GLU A 291 12.07 -0.93 0.28
N ASN A 292 12.01 -1.99 -0.54
CA ASN A 292 10.93 -2.98 -0.47
C ASN A 292 10.99 -3.75 0.85
N ASP A 293 12.20 -4.17 1.28
CA ASP A 293 12.39 -4.87 2.56
C ASP A 293 11.97 -3.98 3.73
N LEU A 294 12.43 -2.74 3.79
CA LEU A 294 12.08 -1.80 4.85
C LEU A 294 10.56 -1.50 4.87
N SER A 295 9.93 -1.36 3.69
CA SER A 295 8.47 -1.14 3.60
C SER A 295 7.68 -2.36 4.06
N ARG A 296 8.12 -3.58 3.67
CA ARG A 296 7.56 -4.86 4.13
C ARG A 296 7.66 -4.96 5.65
N ASP A 297 8.82 -4.68 6.21
CA ASP A 297 9.08 -4.83 7.64
C ASP A 297 8.29 -3.77 8.45
N ALA A 298 8.22 -2.53 8.00
CA ALA A 298 7.39 -1.48 8.61
C ALA A 298 5.90 -1.87 8.71
N LEU A 299 5.40 -2.68 7.75
CA LEU A 299 4.02 -3.17 7.77
C LEU A 299 3.82 -4.39 8.68
N ARG A 300 4.89 -5.18 8.97
CA ARG A 300 4.75 -6.51 9.60
C ARG A 300 5.47 -6.67 10.94
N GLU A 301 6.51 -5.86 11.22
CA GLU A 301 7.22 -5.92 12.50
C GLU A 301 6.27 -5.71 13.69
N GLU A 302 6.65 -6.22 14.88
CA GLU A 302 5.96 -5.84 16.10
C GLU A 302 6.08 -4.33 16.30
N TRP A 303 4.97 -3.64 16.50
CA TRP A 303 4.96 -2.19 16.65
C TRP A 303 3.88 -1.75 17.63
N TYR A 304 4.22 -1.84 18.91
CA TYR A 304 3.39 -1.42 20.04
C TYR A 304 1.93 -1.93 20.00
N GLY A 305 1.76 -3.18 19.52
CA GLY A 305 0.46 -3.85 19.47
C GLY A 305 -0.42 -3.50 18.27
N LEU A 306 0.04 -2.68 17.32
CA LEU A 306 -0.68 -2.47 16.06
C LEU A 306 -0.68 -3.76 15.24
N LYS A 307 -1.84 -4.13 14.69
CA LYS A 307 -1.95 -5.30 13.81
C LYS A 307 -1.03 -5.19 12.59
N ARG A 308 -0.60 -6.35 12.10
CA ARG A 308 0.23 -6.48 10.89
C ARG A 308 -0.61 -6.24 9.64
N VAL A 309 0.00 -5.65 8.62
CA VAL A 309 -0.61 -5.24 7.35
C VAL A 309 0.04 -6.01 6.20
N PHE A 310 -0.75 -6.52 5.25
CA PHE A 310 -0.21 -7.17 4.07
C PHE A 310 0.51 -6.17 3.16
N PRO A 311 1.80 -6.35 2.85
CA PRO A 311 2.39 -5.73 1.68
C PRO A 311 1.79 -6.37 0.42
N VAL A 312 1.46 -5.55 -0.57
CA VAL A 312 0.95 -6.01 -1.87
C VAL A 312 2.04 -5.87 -2.92
N ALA A 313 2.55 -7.01 -3.37
CA ALA A 313 3.44 -7.07 -4.53
C ALA A 313 2.63 -6.78 -5.80
N SER A 314 2.95 -5.71 -6.52
CA SER A 314 2.22 -5.31 -7.71
C SER A 314 3.05 -4.46 -8.67
N GLY A 315 2.63 -4.40 -9.93
CA GLY A 315 3.27 -3.60 -10.96
C GLY A 315 4.03 -4.44 -12.00
N GLY A 316 3.32 -5.01 -12.96
CA GLY A 316 3.90 -5.78 -14.06
C GLY A 316 4.27 -7.22 -13.68
N ILE A 317 3.56 -7.80 -12.71
CA ILE A 317 3.72 -9.20 -12.32
C ILE A 317 2.94 -10.10 -13.27
N TYR A 318 3.52 -11.25 -13.60
CA TYR A 318 2.92 -12.39 -14.32
C TYR A 318 3.57 -13.69 -13.80
N PRO A 319 3.09 -14.89 -14.13
CA PRO A 319 3.52 -16.13 -13.47
C PRO A 319 5.02 -16.33 -13.32
N ALA A 320 5.84 -16.01 -14.34
CA ALA A 320 7.29 -16.16 -14.24
C ALA A 320 7.96 -15.20 -13.24
N LYS A 321 7.28 -14.18 -12.76
CA LYS A 321 7.78 -13.20 -11.79
C LYS A 321 7.36 -13.48 -10.35
N VAL A 322 6.62 -14.56 -10.12
CA VAL A 322 6.06 -14.88 -8.79
C VAL A 322 7.16 -15.27 -7.82
N PHE A 323 8.11 -16.11 -8.22
CA PHE A 323 9.16 -16.64 -7.35
C PHE A 323 9.98 -15.52 -6.71
N GLU A 324 10.60 -14.65 -7.52
CA GLU A 324 11.46 -13.58 -7.03
C GLU A 324 10.69 -12.60 -6.11
N ASN A 325 9.41 -12.39 -6.37
CA ASN A 325 8.60 -11.57 -5.48
C ASN A 325 8.30 -12.28 -4.16
N LEU A 326 8.02 -13.58 -4.17
CA LEU A 326 7.76 -14.34 -2.96
C LEU A 326 9.01 -14.63 -2.15
N ASP A 327 10.19 -14.76 -2.78
CA ASP A 327 11.47 -14.86 -2.07
C ASP A 327 11.72 -13.62 -1.21
N GLY A 328 11.32 -12.43 -1.69
CA GLY A 328 11.42 -11.20 -0.92
C GLY A 328 10.29 -11.01 0.10
N TYR A 329 9.03 -11.26 -0.28
CA TYR A 329 7.88 -10.98 0.58
C TYR A 329 7.51 -12.12 1.53
N GLY A 330 7.79 -13.38 1.19
CA GLY A 330 7.33 -14.57 1.92
C GLY A 330 5.82 -14.79 1.78
N THR A 331 5.25 -15.54 2.72
CA THR A 331 3.83 -15.94 2.69
C THR A 331 2.87 -14.85 3.15
N ASP A 332 3.29 -13.92 4.02
CA ASP A 332 2.45 -12.84 4.51
C ASP A 332 2.45 -11.63 3.56
N CYS A 333 2.02 -11.87 2.32
CA CYS A 333 1.84 -10.84 1.29
C CYS A 333 0.66 -11.16 0.37
N ILE A 334 0.29 -10.20 -0.46
CA ILE A 334 -0.64 -10.37 -1.57
C ILE A 334 0.15 -10.20 -2.87
N VAL A 335 0.15 -11.20 -3.75
CA VAL A 335 0.69 -11.07 -5.12
C VAL A 335 -0.43 -10.64 -6.04
N GLN A 336 -0.32 -9.46 -6.64
CA GLN A 336 -1.39 -8.87 -7.42
C GLN A 336 -0.94 -8.60 -8.86
N ALA A 337 -1.63 -9.20 -9.83
CA ALA A 337 -1.34 -9.10 -11.25
C ALA A 337 -2.59 -8.63 -12.03
N GLY A 338 -2.44 -7.60 -12.86
CA GLY A 338 -3.47 -7.16 -13.79
C GLY A 338 -3.29 -7.86 -15.15
N GLY A 339 -2.40 -7.34 -15.99
CA GLY A 339 -2.09 -7.93 -17.30
C GLY A 339 -1.66 -9.38 -17.25
N GLY A 340 -0.93 -9.80 -16.20
CA GLY A 340 -0.51 -11.19 -16.00
C GLY A 340 -1.64 -12.18 -15.71
N VAL A 341 -2.86 -11.69 -15.42
CA VAL A 341 -4.08 -12.50 -15.31
C VAL A 341 -4.92 -12.36 -16.58
N HIS A 342 -5.31 -11.14 -16.94
CA HIS A 342 -6.29 -10.90 -18.00
C HIS A 342 -5.72 -11.03 -19.42
N GLY A 343 -4.40 -10.94 -19.57
CA GLY A 343 -3.71 -11.10 -20.86
C GLY A 343 -3.34 -12.55 -21.21
N HIS A 344 -3.76 -13.53 -20.40
CA HIS A 344 -3.50 -14.93 -20.72
C HIS A 344 -4.21 -15.34 -22.01
N PRO A 345 -3.55 -16.09 -22.94
CA PRO A 345 -4.14 -16.50 -24.22
C PRO A 345 -5.50 -17.22 -24.08
N ASP A 346 -5.67 -18.03 -23.03
CA ASP A 346 -6.90 -18.76 -22.75
C ASP A 346 -7.87 -17.98 -21.81
N GLY A 347 -7.66 -16.67 -21.62
CA GLY A 347 -8.52 -15.75 -20.90
C GLY A 347 -8.28 -15.69 -19.38
N THR A 348 -9.11 -14.88 -18.71
CA THR A 348 -8.94 -14.48 -17.29
C THR A 348 -8.87 -15.66 -16.33
N THR A 349 -9.74 -16.67 -16.47
CA THR A 349 -9.76 -17.85 -15.58
C THR A 349 -8.46 -18.63 -15.67
N ALA A 350 -7.94 -18.83 -16.89
CA ALA A 350 -6.66 -19.52 -17.09
C ALA A 350 -5.47 -18.70 -16.55
N GLY A 351 -5.47 -17.39 -16.76
CA GLY A 351 -4.43 -16.52 -16.19
C GLY A 351 -4.45 -16.50 -14.67
N ALA A 352 -5.63 -16.51 -14.06
CA ALA A 352 -5.79 -16.62 -12.62
C ALA A 352 -5.25 -17.96 -12.09
N LYS A 353 -5.58 -19.07 -12.75
CA LYS A 353 -5.02 -20.39 -12.41
C LYS A 353 -3.51 -20.43 -12.56
N ALA A 354 -2.96 -19.88 -13.64
CA ALA A 354 -1.51 -19.81 -13.85
C ALA A 354 -0.78 -19.07 -12.73
N MET A 355 -1.36 -17.98 -12.22
CA MET A 355 -0.82 -17.26 -11.06
C MET A 355 -0.85 -18.11 -9.79
N VAL A 356 -1.97 -18.82 -9.52
CA VAL A 356 -2.09 -19.73 -8.36
C VAL A 356 -1.10 -20.89 -8.48
N GLN A 357 -1.00 -21.52 -9.66
CA GLN A 357 -0.06 -22.60 -9.95
C GLN A 357 1.40 -22.16 -9.74
N ALA A 358 1.74 -20.91 -10.09
CA ALA A 358 3.07 -20.37 -9.82
C ALA A 358 3.34 -20.20 -8.32
N VAL A 359 2.35 -19.78 -7.53
CA VAL A 359 2.45 -19.72 -6.06
C VAL A 359 2.60 -21.12 -5.46
N GLU A 360 1.84 -22.11 -5.96
CA GLU A 360 1.94 -23.50 -5.50
C GLU A 360 3.32 -24.12 -5.82
N ALA A 361 3.87 -23.85 -7.00
CA ALA A 361 5.22 -24.27 -7.37
C ALA A 361 6.26 -23.71 -6.39
N TRP A 362 6.15 -22.42 -6.05
CA TRP A 362 7.03 -21.77 -5.07
C TRP A 362 6.92 -22.41 -3.68
N LEU A 363 5.69 -22.65 -3.19
CA LEU A 363 5.46 -23.29 -1.88
C LEU A 363 6.05 -24.72 -1.82
N LYS A 364 5.94 -25.46 -2.92
CA LYS A 364 6.49 -26.82 -3.04
C LYS A 364 7.98 -26.85 -3.34
N GLN A 365 8.61 -25.68 -3.55
CA GLN A 365 10.02 -25.55 -3.95
C GLN A 365 10.33 -26.33 -5.24
N ILE A 366 9.37 -26.40 -6.18
CA ILE A 366 9.54 -27.03 -7.48
C ILE A 366 9.86 -25.93 -8.50
N PRO A 367 10.90 -26.10 -9.34
CA PRO A 367 11.20 -25.15 -10.41
C PRO A 367 9.96 -24.91 -11.30
N LEU A 368 9.73 -23.63 -11.63
CA LEU A 368 8.50 -23.20 -12.30
C LEU A 368 8.25 -23.93 -13.62
N GLN A 369 9.34 -24.15 -14.43
CA GLN A 369 9.29 -24.87 -15.70
C GLN A 369 8.99 -26.37 -15.53
N GLU A 370 9.41 -26.94 -14.40
CA GLU A 370 9.11 -28.34 -14.07
C GLU A 370 7.63 -28.48 -13.66
N TYR A 371 7.17 -27.62 -12.77
CA TYR A 371 5.78 -27.60 -12.33
C TYR A 371 4.79 -27.36 -13.50
N ALA A 372 5.19 -26.54 -14.46
CA ALA A 372 4.39 -26.23 -15.65
C ALA A 372 4.11 -27.44 -16.56
N LYS A 373 4.95 -28.51 -16.53
CA LYS A 373 4.72 -29.69 -17.38
C LYS A 373 3.40 -30.36 -17.15
N ASP A 374 2.91 -30.33 -15.90
CA ASP A 374 1.62 -30.93 -15.49
C ASP A 374 0.51 -29.89 -15.31
N HIS A 375 0.79 -28.59 -15.60
CA HIS A 375 -0.09 -27.47 -15.37
C HIS A 375 -0.24 -26.60 -16.63
N LYS A 376 -1.20 -26.96 -17.48
CA LYS A 376 -1.38 -26.38 -18.82
C LYS A 376 -1.49 -24.84 -18.81
N GLU A 377 -2.22 -24.26 -17.86
CA GLU A 377 -2.41 -22.81 -17.79
C GLU A 377 -1.06 -22.10 -17.50
N LEU A 378 -0.27 -22.66 -16.58
CA LEU A 378 1.07 -22.14 -16.28
C LEU A 378 2.02 -22.31 -17.49
N GLU A 379 2.01 -23.47 -18.12
CA GLU A 379 2.81 -23.74 -19.32
C GLU A 379 2.50 -22.75 -20.43
N THR A 380 1.22 -22.49 -20.70
CA THR A 380 0.76 -21.51 -21.68
C THR A 380 1.24 -20.10 -21.33
N ALA A 381 1.12 -19.72 -20.05
CA ALA A 381 1.60 -18.40 -19.58
C ALA A 381 3.11 -18.22 -19.77
N LEU A 382 3.91 -19.24 -19.42
CA LEU A 382 5.38 -19.18 -19.58
C LEU A 382 5.80 -19.11 -21.05
N LYS A 383 5.10 -19.82 -21.94
CA LYS A 383 5.34 -19.74 -23.39
C LYS A 383 4.99 -18.35 -23.95
N PHE A 384 3.98 -17.69 -23.39
CA PHE A 384 3.48 -16.40 -23.89
C PHE A 384 4.33 -15.21 -23.39
N TRP A 385 4.65 -15.15 -22.10
CA TRP A 385 5.40 -14.03 -21.51
C TRP A 385 6.89 -14.26 -21.36
N GLY A 386 7.37 -15.45 -21.61
CA GLY A 386 8.73 -15.88 -21.30
C GLY A 386 8.86 -16.41 -19.86
N SER A 387 9.87 -17.23 -19.68
CA SER A 387 10.23 -17.85 -18.39
C SER A 387 11.25 -17.01 -17.63
#